data_2db706f6fd701e6794b7245edd412291
#
_entry.id   2db706f6fd701e6794b7245edd412291
#
_cell.length_a   1.000
_cell.length_b   1.000
_cell.length_c   1.000
_cell.angle_alpha   90.00
_cell.angle_beta   90.00
_cell.angle_gamma   90.00
#
_symmetry.space_group_name_H-M   'P 1'
#
loop_
_entity.id
_entity.type
_entity.pdbx_description
1 polymer ?
#
loop_
_entity_poly.entity_id
_entity_poly.type
_entity_poly.pdbx_seq_one_letter_code
_entity_poly.pdbx_strand_id
1 'polypeptide(L)'
;VPSDYDAYLQETGMPENEIQKLDEHVKQFIVDDLKNGDGKFEYMKIDVGKQAMNGREEDFEWIEFYASAFQIGSTIYIYPTYEFAENKKPCGNDSFSFLLGEAIRPYEFGGTLWYKDRTMSDWEVSGNLIANNQQLNGASYSGSQLGTPRSAMKFMGTTYCHASVGTGDDNRILMGYSYQPKEVRVELFGWRLSRKQIIFVLAGGVVVGSVWWRKNKGKTQK
;
A
#
# COMPACT_ATOMS: atom_id res chain seq x y z
N VAL A 1 -15.19 22.48 12.80
CA VAL A 1 -16.06 22.37 11.61
C VAL A 1 -15.42 21.31 10.74
N PRO A 2 -16.12 20.23 10.34
CA PRO A 2 -15.59 19.25 9.41
C PRO A 2 -15.09 19.95 8.14
N SER A 3 -14.01 19.44 7.53
CA SER A 3 -13.57 19.95 6.24
C SER A 3 -14.58 19.57 5.13
N ASP A 4 -14.51 20.24 3.99
CA ASP A 4 -15.32 19.85 2.83
C ASP A 4 -15.02 18.41 2.38
N TYR A 5 -13.81 17.91 2.67
CA TYR A 5 -13.43 16.52 2.40
C TYR A 5 -14.10 15.54 3.37
N ASP A 6 -14.19 15.88 4.66
CA ASP A 6 -14.93 15.07 5.65
C ASP A 6 -16.38 14.90 5.24
N ALA A 7 -17.05 16.00 4.86
CA ALA A 7 -18.43 15.98 4.42
C ALA A 7 -18.62 15.07 3.19
N TYR A 8 -17.73 15.15 2.20
CA TYR A 8 -17.78 14.30 1.02
C TYR A 8 -17.59 12.82 1.37
N LEU A 9 -16.61 12.49 2.22
CA LEU A 9 -16.36 11.12 2.65
C LEU A 9 -17.53 10.55 3.46
N GLN A 10 -18.17 11.36 4.31
CA GLN A 10 -19.40 10.97 5.01
C GLN A 10 -20.56 10.66 4.04
N GLU A 11 -20.70 11.43 2.96
CA GLU A 11 -21.70 11.18 1.92
C GLU A 11 -21.50 9.84 1.18
N THR A 12 -20.26 9.32 1.15
CA THR A 12 -19.98 7.98 0.62
C THR A 12 -20.36 6.85 1.58
N GLY A 13 -20.75 7.18 2.82
CA GLY A 13 -21.02 6.20 3.88
C GLY A 13 -19.77 5.77 4.66
N MET A 14 -18.64 6.44 4.49
CA MET A 14 -17.44 6.15 5.28
C MET A 14 -17.69 6.48 6.76
N PRO A 15 -17.39 5.57 7.70
CA PRO A 15 -17.58 5.81 9.12
C PRO A 15 -16.72 6.97 9.64
N GLU A 16 -17.30 7.80 10.53
CA GLU A 16 -16.63 8.97 11.11
C GLU A 16 -15.28 8.62 11.75
N ASN A 17 -15.18 7.50 12.47
CA ASN A 17 -13.95 7.04 13.09
C ASN A 17 -12.85 6.65 12.07
N GLU A 18 -13.21 6.27 10.87
CA GLU A 18 -12.26 6.00 9.79
C GLU A 18 -11.82 7.32 9.13
N ILE A 19 -12.74 8.26 8.93
CA ILE A 19 -12.42 9.60 8.40
C ILE A 19 -11.43 10.33 9.31
N GLN A 20 -11.64 10.27 10.63
CA GLN A 20 -10.79 10.95 11.61
C GLN A 20 -9.36 10.38 11.71
N LYS A 21 -9.11 9.18 11.23
CA LYS A 21 -7.77 8.59 11.15
C LYS A 21 -6.95 9.10 9.96
N LEU A 22 -7.61 9.64 8.94
CA LEU A 22 -6.95 10.10 7.73
C LEU A 22 -6.35 11.48 7.94
N ASP A 23 -5.08 11.67 7.50
CA ASP A 23 -4.51 12.99 7.34
C ASP A 23 -5.28 13.79 6.29
N GLU A 24 -5.31 15.12 6.43
CA GLU A 24 -6.07 15.99 5.55
C GLU A 24 -5.63 15.90 4.09
N HIS A 25 -4.33 15.70 3.83
CA HIS A 25 -3.80 15.51 2.47
C HIS A 25 -4.23 14.17 1.86
N VAL A 26 -4.35 13.13 2.68
CA VAL A 26 -4.90 11.84 2.24
C VAL A 26 -6.37 11.98 1.88
N LYS A 27 -7.16 12.68 2.71
CA LYS A 27 -8.56 12.98 2.40
C LYS A 27 -8.70 13.75 1.11
N GLN A 28 -7.90 14.80 0.93
CA GLN A 28 -7.86 15.57 -0.32
C GLN A 28 -7.53 14.68 -1.51
N PHE A 29 -6.47 13.89 -1.42
CA PHE A 29 -6.03 12.98 -2.48
C PHE A 29 -7.15 12.00 -2.89
N ILE A 30 -7.82 11.40 -1.91
CA ILE A 30 -8.95 10.48 -2.15
C ILE A 30 -10.11 11.22 -2.82
N VAL A 31 -10.54 12.35 -2.25
CA VAL A 31 -11.73 13.08 -2.73
C VAL A 31 -11.51 13.64 -4.11
N ASP A 32 -10.31 14.15 -4.41
CA ASP A 32 -9.99 14.67 -5.73
C ASP A 32 -10.03 13.57 -6.80
N ASP A 33 -9.52 12.38 -6.47
CA ASP A 33 -9.55 11.23 -7.37
C ASP A 33 -10.99 10.69 -7.56
N LEU A 34 -11.77 10.56 -6.47
CA LEU A 34 -13.17 10.14 -6.56
C LEU A 34 -14.04 11.11 -7.37
N LYS A 35 -13.79 12.42 -7.25
CA LYS A 35 -14.50 13.45 -8.05
C LYS A 35 -14.16 13.43 -9.53
N ASN A 36 -12.97 12.91 -9.88
CA ASN A 36 -12.59 12.71 -11.28
C ASN A 36 -13.26 11.46 -11.90
N GLY A 37 -13.76 10.57 -11.08
CA GLY A 37 -14.54 9.41 -11.53
C GLY A 37 -16.00 9.77 -11.87
N ASP A 38 -16.60 8.99 -12.77
CA ASP A 38 -17.99 9.19 -13.18
C ASP A 38 -18.97 8.55 -12.17
N GLY A 39 -19.61 9.36 -11.35
CA GLY A 39 -20.73 8.95 -10.52
C GLY A 39 -20.50 9.04 -9.01
N LYS A 40 -21.41 8.45 -8.23
CA LYS A 40 -21.39 8.48 -6.78
C LYS A 40 -20.80 7.19 -6.23
N PHE A 41 -19.62 7.28 -5.62
CA PHE A 41 -18.96 6.18 -4.95
C PHE A 41 -19.57 5.91 -3.57
N GLU A 42 -19.59 4.65 -3.18
CA GLU A 42 -19.97 4.20 -1.83
C GLU A 42 -18.75 3.59 -1.13
N TYR A 43 -18.58 3.90 0.15
CA TYR A 43 -17.49 3.33 0.94
C TYR A 43 -17.60 1.81 0.99
N MET A 44 -16.51 1.13 0.73
CA MET A 44 -16.36 -0.31 0.82
C MET A 44 -15.37 -0.66 1.92
N LYS A 45 -15.80 -1.45 2.91
CA LYS A 45 -14.88 -1.95 3.91
C LYS A 45 -13.88 -2.91 3.27
N ILE A 46 -12.59 -2.65 3.46
CA ILE A 46 -11.51 -3.52 3.05
C ILE A 46 -10.72 -3.99 4.28
N ASP A 47 -10.41 -5.29 4.35
CA ASP A 47 -9.64 -5.83 5.45
C ASP A 47 -8.14 -5.66 5.17
N VAL A 48 -7.49 -4.87 6.03
CA VAL A 48 -6.06 -4.55 5.90
C VAL A 48 -5.24 -5.55 6.71
N GLY A 49 -4.48 -6.38 6.01
CA GLY A 49 -3.45 -7.24 6.59
C GLY A 49 -2.11 -6.49 6.63
N LYS A 50 -1.47 -6.52 7.80
CA LYS A 50 -0.09 -6.05 7.96
C LYS A 50 0.84 -7.24 7.79
N GLN A 51 1.90 -7.08 7.02
CA GLN A 51 2.89 -8.11 6.87
C GLN A 51 4.24 -7.63 7.35
N ALA A 52 4.78 -8.30 8.38
CA ALA A 52 6.15 -8.11 8.82
C ALA A 52 7.11 -8.51 7.68
N MET A 53 7.86 -7.55 7.20
CA MET A 53 8.91 -7.78 6.21
C MET A 53 10.21 -7.95 6.99
N ASN A 54 10.87 -9.06 7.01
CA ASN A 54 12.12 -9.45 7.70
C ASN A 54 11.97 -10.31 8.97
N GLY A 55 10.80 -10.86 9.28
CA GLY A 55 10.68 -11.95 10.25
C GLY A 55 10.73 -11.57 11.71
N ARG A 56 10.60 -10.30 12.05
CA ARG A 56 10.36 -9.82 13.41
C ARG A 56 9.17 -8.87 13.37
N GLU A 57 8.08 -9.22 14.03
CA GLU A 57 6.92 -8.34 14.19
C GLU A 57 7.28 -7.00 14.83
N GLU A 58 8.33 -6.98 15.65
CA GLU A 58 8.83 -5.80 16.37
C GLU A 58 9.48 -4.74 15.46
N ASP A 59 9.90 -5.10 14.24
CA ASP A 59 10.65 -4.17 13.37
C ASP A 59 9.78 -3.15 12.63
N PHE A 60 8.44 -3.21 12.73
CA PHE A 60 7.50 -2.35 11.97
C PHE A 60 6.48 -1.58 12.81
N GLU A 61 6.66 -1.46 14.11
CA GLU A 61 5.87 -0.56 14.95
C GLU A 61 5.99 0.93 14.53
N TRP A 62 6.99 1.24 13.70
CA TRP A 62 7.27 2.58 13.21
C TRP A 62 6.70 2.88 11.81
N ILE A 63 5.98 1.96 11.19
CA ILE A 63 5.19 2.19 9.97
C ILE A 63 3.74 1.80 10.22
N GLU A 64 2.86 2.74 10.00
CA GLU A 64 1.43 2.49 10.00
C GLU A 64 0.96 2.25 8.56
N PHE A 65 0.12 1.22 8.37
CA PHE A 65 -0.52 0.91 7.11
C PHE A 65 -2.02 0.99 7.27
N TYR A 66 -2.67 1.68 6.34
CA TYR A 66 -4.13 1.72 6.25
C TYR A 66 -4.55 1.83 4.79
N ALA A 67 -5.80 1.48 4.52
CA ALA A 67 -6.37 1.62 3.17
C ALA A 67 -7.84 2.01 3.28
N SER A 68 -8.25 2.88 2.36
CA SER A 68 -9.66 3.19 2.13
C SER A 68 -10.07 2.65 0.78
N ALA A 69 -11.31 2.17 0.66
CA ALA A 69 -11.83 1.66 -0.59
C ALA A 69 -13.25 2.20 -0.84
N PHE A 70 -13.55 2.44 -2.12
CA PHE A 70 -14.82 2.98 -2.56
C PHE A 70 -15.26 2.26 -3.85
N GLN A 71 -16.54 2.00 -3.98
CA GLN A 71 -17.09 1.25 -5.10
C GLN A 71 -18.22 2.01 -5.78
N ILE A 72 -18.28 1.89 -7.10
CA ILE A 72 -19.43 2.26 -7.92
C ILE A 72 -19.66 1.18 -8.98
N GLY A 73 -20.80 0.47 -8.89
CA GLY A 73 -21.06 -0.66 -9.79
C GLY A 73 -19.96 -1.72 -9.71
N SER A 74 -19.28 -1.95 -10.82
CA SER A 74 -18.15 -2.89 -10.92
C SER A 74 -16.77 -2.24 -10.79
N THR A 75 -16.70 -0.95 -10.52
CA THR A 75 -15.45 -0.21 -10.37
C THR A 75 -15.13 -0.02 -8.89
N ILE A 76 -13.87 -0.24 -8.52
CA ILE A 76 -13.37 -0.10 -7.15
C ILE A 76 -12.14 0.81 -7.17
N TYR A 77 -12.12 1.83 -6.31
CA TYR A 77 -10.98 2.69 -6.07
C TYR A 77 -10.42 2.41 -4.68
N ILE A 78 -9.14 2.12 -4.58
CA ILE A 78 -8.47 1.74 -3.33
C ILE A 78 -7.26 2.65 -3.13
N TYR A 79 -7.07 3.08 -1.89
CA TYR A 79 -6.01 4.01 -1.50
C TYR A 79 -5.12 3.40 -0.41
N PRO A 80 -4.18 2.51 -0.79
CA PRO A 80 -3.18 1.99 0.13
C PRO A 80 -2.24 3.11 0.58
N THR A 81 -2.14 3.31 1.89
CA THR A 81 -1.35 4.37 2.50
C THR A 81 -0.41 3.81 3.55
N TYR A 82 0.79 4.36 3.63
CA TYR A 82 1.75 4.09 4.70
C TYR A 82 2.27 5.39 5.28
N GLU A 83 2.43 5.43 6.59
CA GLU A 83 2.97 6.56 7.32
C GLU A 83 4.09 6.11 8.25
N PHE A 84 5.19 6.87 8.27
CA PHE A 84 6.32 6.62 9.14
C PHE A 84 6.14 7.32 10.48
N ALA A 85 6.49 6.64 11.57
CA ALA A 85 6.64 7.29 12.85
C ALA A 85 7.70 8.39 12.76
N GLU A 86 7.57 9.41 13.61
CA GLU A 86 8.49 10.54 13.64
C GLU A 86 9.95 10.10 13.78
N ASN A 87 10.83 10.81 13.07
CA ASN A 87 12.28 10.55 13.02
C ASN A 87 12.71 9.23 12.33
N LYS A 88 11.81 8.53 11.68
CA LYS A 88 12.15 7.42 10.79
C LYS A 88 12.19 7.91 9.35
N LYS A 89 13.12 7.38 8.56
CA LYS A 89 13.35 7.85 7.18
C LYS A 89 13.35 6.69 6.21
N PRO A 90 12.66 6.83 5.07
CA PRO A 90 12.83 5.91 3.96
C PRO A 90 14.26 6.02 3.39
N CYS A 91 14.75 4.93 2.83
CA CYS A 91 15.96 4.87 2.04
C CYS A 91 15.62 4.91 0.55
N GLY A 92 16.47 5.52 -0.28
CA GLY A 92 16.25 5.60 -1.73
C GLY A 92 16.20 4.25 -2.47
N ASN A 93 16.31 3.15 -1.76
CA ASN A 93 16.23 1.79 -2.28
C ASN A 93 15.12 0.95 -1.62
N ASP A 94 14.30 1.55 -0.79
CA ASP A 94 13.18 0.89 -0.15
C ASP A 94 12.15 0.43 -1.18
N SER A 95 11.23 -0.41 -0.78
CA SER A 95 10.05 -0.72 -1.58
C SER A 95 8.80 -0.81 -0.72
N PHE A 96 7.75 -0.17 -1.20
CA PHE A 96 6.39 -0.35 -0.75
C PHE A 96 5.67 -1.29 -1.72
N SER A 97 4.82 -2.17 -1.22
CA SER A 97 4.02 -3.05 -2.05
C SER A 97 2.70 -3.40 -1.39
N PHE A 98 1.71 -3.73 -2.22
CA PHE A 98 0.46 -4.30 -1.76
C PHE A 98 -0.02 -5.41 -2.70
N LEU A 99 -0.82 -6.33 -2.13
CA LEU A 99 -1.52 -7.39 -2.83
C LEU A 99 -2.99 -7.35 -2.46
N LEU A 100 -3.84 -7.54 -3.45
CA LEU A 100 -5.30 -7.56 -3.34
C LEU A 100 -5.81 -9.00 -3.41
N GLY A 101 -6.87 -9.27 -2.70
CA GLY A 101 -7.59 -10.54 -2.79
C GLY A 101 -8.30 -10.74 -4.15
N GLU A 102 -8.79 -11.94 -4.39
CA GLU A 102 -9.36 -12.36 -5.67
C GLU A 102 -10.64 -11.61 -6.07
N ALA A 103 -11.32 -10.96 -5.09
CA ALA A 103 -12.48 -10.12 -5.36
C ALA A 103 -12.16 -8.82 -6.11
N ILE A 104 -10.86 -8.49 -6.28
CA ILE A 104 -10.41 -7.19 -6.79
C ILE A 104 -9.41 -7.40 -7.93
N ARG A 105 -9.67 -6.79 -9.08
CA ARG A 105 -8.80 -6.85 -10.27
C ARG A 105 -8.28 -5.47 -10.63
N PRO A 106 -7.05 -5.11 -10.23
CA PRO A 106 -6.49 -3.80 -10.49
C PRO A 106 -6.10 -3.63 -11.95
N TYR A 107 -6.20 -2.38 -12.45
CA TYR A 107 -5.81 -2.02 -13.82
C TYR A 107 -5.06 -0.69 -13.91
N GLU A 108 -5.11 0.17 -12.88
CA GLU A 108 -4.43 1.45 -12.87
C GLU A 108 -3.82 1.71 -11.50
N PHE A 109 -2.63 2.34 -11.48
CA PHE A 109 -1.86 2.56 -10.26
C PHE A 109 -1.09 3.87 -10.33
N GLY A 110 -0.99 4.54 -9.20
CA GLY A 110 -0.14 5.71 -9.01
C GLY A 110 -0.08 6.10 -7.55
N GLY A 111 0.37 7.32 -7.27
CA GLY A 111 0.39 7.81 -5.91
C GLY A 111 1.27 9.03 -5.72
N THR A 112 1.34 9.49 -4.48
CA THR A 112 2.11 10.64 -4.06
C THR A 112 2.86 10.35 -2.78
N LEU A 113 4.10 10.84 -2.70
CA LEU A 113 4.92 10.81 -1.50
C LEU A 113 4.99 12.22 -0.92
N TRP A 114 4.66 12.37 0.36
CA TRP A 114 4.78 13.60 1.13
C TRP A 114 5.86 13.50 2.19
N TYR A 115 6.41 14.64 2.55
CA TYR A 115 7.32 14.77 3.67
C TYR A 115 7.03 16.03 4.48
N LYS A 116 7.50 16.03 5.72
CA LYS A 116 7.44 17.17 6.62
C LYS A 116 8.74 17.28 7.39
N ASP A 117 9.32 18.46 7.49
CA ASP A 117 10.49 18.72 8.33
C ASP A 117 10.10 19.45 9.64
N ARG A 118 11.08 19.79 10.46
CA ARG A 118 10.84 20.47 11.76
C ARG A 118 10.27 21.87 11.61
N THR A 119 10.48 22.51 10.47
CA THR A 119 10.13 23.91 10.25
C THR A 119 8.81 24.06 9.51
N MET A 120 8.34 22.99 8.90
CA MET A 120 7.10 22.98 8.12
C MET A 120 5.89 22.84 9.02
N SER A 121 4.90 23.69 8.83
CA SER A 121 3.58 23.56 9.47
C SER A 121 2.73 22.48 8.82
N ASP A 122 3.02 22.13 7.56
CA ASP A 122 2.21 21.27 6.73
C ASP A 122 3.07 20.32 5.87
N TRP A 123 2.43 19.34 5.23
CA TRP A 123 3.07 18.40 4.33
C TRP A 123 3.44 19.05 2.99
N GLU A 124 4.56 18.64 2.44
CA GLU A 124 4.97 18.99 1.08
C GLU A 124 5.12 17.73 0.22
N VAL A 125 4.81 17.87 -1.06
CA VAL A 125 4.98 16.79 -2.03
C VAL A 125 6.46 16.58 -2.29
N SER A 126 6.94 15.36 -2.05
CA SER A 126 8.28 14.92 -2.44
C SER A 126 8.34 14.46 -3.89
N GLY A 127 7.29 13.83 -4.37
CA GLY A 127 7.18 13.35 -5.75
C GLY A 127 6.01 12.40 -5.97
N ASN A 128 5.83 12.03 -7.23
CA ASN A 128 4.82 11.05 -7.60
C ASN A 128 5.37 9.63 -7.44
N LEU A 129 4.53 8.74 -6.94
CA LEU A 129 4.81 7.31 -6.86
C LEU A 129 4.32 6.62 -8.13
N ILE A 130 5.24 5.99 -8.83
CA ILE A 130 4.96 5.24 -10.05
C ILE A 130 5.21 3.77 -9.78
N ALA A 131 4.23 2.92 -10.05
CA ALA A 131 4.38 1.49 -9.86
C ALA A 131 5.48 0.93 -10.78
N ASN A 132 6.54 0.40 -10.18
CA ASN A 132 7.67 -0.22 -10.91
C ASN A 132 7.31 -1.61 -11.43
N ASN A 133 6.46 -2.33 -10.71
CA ASN A 133 5.91 -3.61 -11.11
C ASN A 133 4.41 -3.59 -10.85
N GLN A 134 3.65 -3.82 -11.89
CA GLN A 134 2.21 -4.01 -11.86
C GLN A 134 1.93 -5.49 -12.06
N GLN A 135 1.08 -6.03 -11.23
CA GLN A 135 0.77 -7.45 -11.20
C GLN A 135 -0.73 -7.66 -11.32
N LEU A 136 -1.14 -8.89 -11.60
CA LEU A 136 -2.57 -9.24 -11.67
C LEU A 136 -3.36 -8.85 -10.41
N ASN A 137 -2.70 -8.81 -9.25
CA ASN A 137 -3.36 -8.61 -7.96
C ASN A 137 -2.72 -7.50 -7.12
N GLY A 138 -1.86 -6.64 -7.67
CA GLY A 138 -1.26 -5.59 -6.87
C GLY A 138 -0.12 -4.83 -7.54
N ALA A 139 0.59 -4.03 -6.79
CA ALA A 139 1.69 -3.23 -7.29
C ALA A 139 2.84 -3.11 -6.30
N SER A 140 4.02 -2.76 -6.80
CA SER A 140 5.14 -2.35 -5.98
C SER A 140 5.76 -1.06 -6.50
N TYR A 141 6.24 -0.26 -5.55
CA TYR A 141 6.89 1.02 -5.75
C TYR A 141 8.28 0.93 -5.12
N SER A 142 9.33 1.28 -5.84
CA SER A 142 10.69 1.12 -5.32
C SER A 142 11.68 2.08 -5.96
N GLY A 143 12.84 2.19 -5.32
CA GLY A 143 13.95 2.96 -5.83
C GLY A 143 13.94 4.42 -5.39
N SER A 144 14.57 5.28 -6.18
CA SER A 144 14.80 6.69 -5.84
C SER A 144 13.53 7.51 -5.61
N GLN A 145 12.39 7.08 -6.17
CA GLN A 145 11.11 7.74 -5.95
C GLN A 145 10.65 7.72 -4.47
N LEU A 146 11.12 6.75 -3.67
CA LEU A 146 10.87 6.70 -2.24
C LEU A 146 11.88 7.54 -1.44
N GLY A 147 12.87 8.12 -2.11
CA GLY A 147 13.85 9.01 -1.49
C GLY A 147 13.22 10.36 -1.12
N THR A 148 13.75 10.95 -0.06
CA THR A 148 13.21 12.18 0.52
C THR A 148 14.31 13.16 0.88
N PRO A 149 13.99 14.46 1.06
CA PRO A 149 14.95 15.45 1.53
C PRO A 149 15.61 15.04 2.85
N ARG A 150 16.87 15.39 3.00
CA ARG A 150 17.65 15.05 4.21
C ARG A 150 17.10 15.66 5.49
N SER A 151 16.45 16.82 5.38
CA SER A 151 15.83 17.55 6.51
C SER A 151 14.53 16.94 6.98
N ALA A 152 13.91 16.08 6.17
CA ALA A 152 12.59 15.55 6.46
C ALA A 152 12.58 14.67 7.73
N MET A 153 11.52 14.80 8.52
CA MET A 153 11.31 14.16 9.82
C MET A 153 10.12 13.21 9.83
N LYS A 154 9.14 13.46 8.96
CA LYS A 154 7.95 12.63 8.77
C LYS A 154 7.77 12.33 7.29
N PHE A 155 7.21 11.17 7.00
CA PHE A 155 7.00 10.67 5.65
C PHE A 155 5.68 9.93 5.56
N MET A 156 4.97 10.15 4.46
CA MET A 156 3.72 9.49 4.18
C MET A 156 3.64 9.24 2.67
N GLY A 157 3.23 8.05 2.28
CA GLY A 157 2.95 7.73 0.89
C GLY A 157 1.53 7.22 0.75
N THR A 158 0.75 7.84 -0.12
CA THR A 158 -0.56 7.36 -0.51
C THR A 158 -0.52 6.96 -1.97
N THR A 159 -0.95 5.73 -2.23
CA THR A 159 -1.10 5.22 -3.58
C THR A 159 -2.59 5.13 -3.93
N TYR A 160 -2.90 5.15 -5.21
CA TYR A 160 -4.21 4.78 -5.70
C TYR A 160 -4.11 3.49 -6.53
N CYS A 161 -5.18 2.74 -6.51
CA CYS A 161 -5.37 1.57 -7.34
C CYS A 161 -6.82 1.58 -7.85
N HIS A 162 -7.01 1.80 -9.14
CA HIS A 162 -8.30 1.61 -9.76
C HIS A 162 -8.43 0.15 -10.19
N ALA A 163 -9.56 -0.44 -9.88
CA ALA A 163 -9.81 -1.87 -10.04
C ALA A 163 -11.25 -2.14 -10.50
N SER A 164 -11.48 -3.35 -10.95
CA SER A 164 -12.81 -3.90 -11.17
C SER A 164 -13.10 -5.04 -10.19
N VAL A 165 -14.39 -5.29 -9.95
CA VAL A 165 -14.82 -6.45 -9.17
C VAL A 165 -14.33 -7.73 -9.82
N GLY A 166 -13.65 -8.57 -9.05
CA GLY A 166 -13.17 -9.89 -9.43
C GLY A 166 -14.23 -10.99 -9.24
N THR A 167 -13.81 -12.23 -9.30
CA THR A 167 -14.69 -13.39 -9.22
C THR A 167 -14.69 -14.11 -7.88
N GLY A 168 -13.77 -13.73 -6.97
CA GLY A 168 -13.65 -14.32 -5.63
C GLY A 168 -14.38 -13.50 -4.56
N ASP A 169 -14.38 -14.00 -3.33
CA ASP A 169 -14.98 -13.34 -2.16
C ASP A 169 -13.94 -12.65 -1.27
N ASP A 170 -12.64 -12.74 -1.62
CA ASP A 170 -11.55 -12.17 -0.84
C ASP A 170 -11.33 -10.71 -1.19
N ASN A 171 -11.78 -9.80 -0.32
CA ASN A 171 -11.62 -8.35 -0.41
C ASN A 171 -10.49 -7.79 0.48
N ARG A 172 -9.51 -8.61 0.84
CA ARG A 172 -8.38 -8.19 1.67
C ARG A 172 -7.33 -7.44 0.85
N ILE A 173 -6.62 -6.56 1.52
CA ILE A 173 -5.36 -5.99 1.05
C ILE A 173 -4.24 -6.35 2.02
N LEU A 174 -3.14 -6.86 1.50
CA LEU A 174 -1.91 -7.08 2.24
C LEU A 174 -0.91 -6.01 1.83
N MET A 175 -0.46 -5.22 2.79
CA MET A 175 0.52 -4.17 2.55
C MET A 175 1.84 -4.49 3.25
N GLY A 176 2.93 -4.09 2.61
CA GLY A 176 4.24 -4.29 3.15
C GLY A 176 5.24 -3.25 2.68
N TYR A 177 6.23 -2.97 3.54
CA TYR A 177 7.33 -2.08 3.25
C TYR A 177 8.66 -2.80 3.48
N SER A 178 9.58 -2.72 2.52
CA SER A 178 10.91 -3.27 2.66
C SER A 178 11.90 -2.14 2.91
N TYR A 179 12.43 -2.15 4.12
CA TYR A 179 13.46 -1.23 4.55
C TYR A 179 14.84 -1.89 4.45
N GLN A 180 15.73 -1.27 3.73
CA GLN A 180 17.07 -1.72 3.35
C GLN A 180 17.16 -2.70 2.15
N PRO A 181 17.95 -2.31 1.21
CA PRO A 181 17.99 -2.85 -0.14
C PRO A 181 19.18 -3.74 -0.46
N LYS A 182 20.11 -3.92 0.44
CA LYS A 182 21.27 -4.80 0.12
C LYS A 182 20.87 -6.28 0.13
N GLU A 183 19.85 -6.65 0.90
CA GLU A 183 19.25 -8.00 0.86
C GLU A 183 17.75 -7.93 1.15
N VAL A 184 16.95 -7.62 0.15
CA VAL A 184 15.49 -7.64 0.29
C VAL A 184 15.02 -9.07 0.46
N ARG A 185 14.66 -9.45 1.67
CA ARG A 185 13.88 -10.64 1.97
C ARG A 185 12.48 -10.18 2.40
N VAL A 186 11.47 -10.59 1.70
CA VAL A 186 10.07 -10.32 2.05
C VAL A 186 9.45 -11.62 2.52
N GLU A 187 8.79 -11.59 3.66
CA GLU A 187 7.94 -12.68 4.10
C GLU A 187 6.52 -12.42 3.59
N LEU A 188 6.07 -13.20 2.60
CA LEU A 188 4.71 -13.23 2.12
C LEU A 188 4.06 -14.52 2.62
N PHE A 189 2.98 -14.41 3.40
CA PHE A 189 2.28 -15.57 3.97
C PHE A 189 3.18 -16.49 4.81
N GLY A 190 4.10 -15.93 5.62
CA GLY A 190 5.09 -16.68 6.39
C GLY A 190 6.27 -17.24 5.59
N TRP A 191 6.44 -16.77 4.36
CA TRP A 191 7.52 -17.20 3.47
C TRP A 191 8.56 -16.10 3.30
N ARG A 192 9.83 -16.43 3.52
CA ARG A 192 10.96 -15.52 3.26
C ARG A 192 11.32 -15.56 1.79
N LEU A 193 11.03 -14.49 1.09
CA LEU A 193 11.29 -14.37 -0.34
C LEU A 193 12.41 -13.37 -0.62
N SER A 194 13.35 -13.73 -1.47
CA SER A 194 14.33 -12.78 -2.01
C SER A 194 13.66 -11.83 -3.02
N ARG A 195 14.28 -10.66 -3.28
CA ARG A 195 13.77 -9.68 -4.26
C ARG A 195 13.37 -10.30 -5.60
N LYS A 196 14.17 -11.27 -6.11
CA LYS A 196 13.84 -12.01 -7.33
C LYS A 196 12.62 -12.92 -7.17
N GLN A 197 12.44 -13.49 -6.00
CA GLN A 197 11.32 -14.38 -5.69
C GLN A 197 10.02 -13.60 -5.46
N ILE A 198 10.10 -12.37 -4.92
CA ILE A 198 8.94 -11.47 -4.81
C ILE A 198 8.43 -11.08 -6.19
N ILE A 199 9.33 -10.70 -7.10
CA ILE A 199 8.98 -10.42 -8.49
C ILE A 199 8.29 -11.63 -9.11
N PHE A 200 8.73 -12.85 -8.79
CA PHE A 200 8.12 -14.09 -9.27
C PHE A 200 6.77 -14.41 -8.61
N VAL A 201 6.62 -14.18 -7.31
CA VAL A 201 5.35 -14.42 -6.59
C VAL A 201 4.28 -13.41 -7.01
N LEU A 202 4.66 -12.16 -7.15
CA LEU A 202 3.80 -11.13 -7.70
C LEU A 202 3.48 -11.34 -9.19
N ALA A 203 4.38 -11.99 -9.95
CA ALA A 203 4.22 -12.24 -11.39
C ALA A 203 3.50 -13.54 -11.75
N GLY A 204 3.56 -14.54 -10.90
CA GLY A 204 3.20 -15.91 -11.27
C GLY A 204 2.11 -16.58 -10.44
N GLY A 205 1.56 -15.90 -9.44
CA GLY A 205 0.62 -16.54 -8.51
C GLY A 205 1.25 -17.66 -7.67
N VAL A 206 0.47 -18.27 -6.82
CA VAL A 206 0.85 -19.27 -5.79
C VAL A 206 1.58 -20.52 -6.34
N VAL A 207 1.57 -20.76 -7.64
CA VAL A 207 2.11 -22.00 -8.25
C VAL A 207 3.62 -22.13 -8.07
N VAL A 208 4.38 -21.02 -8.10
CA VAL A 208 5.84 -21.07 -7.98
C VAL A 208 6.29 -21.39 -6.54
N GLY A 209 5.53 -20.95 -5.55
CA GLY A 209 5.79 -21.23 -4.15
C GLY A 209 5.70 -22.73 -3.81
N SER A 210 4.78 -23.46 -4.41
CA SER A 210 4.58 -24.90 -4.13
C SER A 210 5.71 -25.77 -4.70
N VAL A 211 6.31 -25.40 -5.81
CA VAL A 211 7.43 -26.13 -6.44
C VAL A 211 8.73 -25.96 -5.63
N TRP A 212 8.97 -24.75 -5.15
CA TRP A 212 10.16 -24.46 -4.34
C TRP A 212 10.09 -25.13 -2.97
N TRP A 213 8.93 -25.13 -2.32
CA TRP A 213 8.69 -25.79 -1.05
C TRP A 213 8.96 -27.32 -1.11
N ARG A 214 8.51 -27.99 -2.16
CA ARG A 214 8.80 -29.42 -2.36
C ARG A 214 10.29 -29.70 -2.53
N LYS A 215 11.03 -28.81 -3.20
CA LYS A 215 12.46 -29.00 -3.47
C LYS A 215 13.34 -28.81 -2.22
N ASN A 216 12.90 -28.01 -1.24
CA ASN A 216 13.66 -27.77 -0.01
C ASN A 216 13.29 -28.71 1.15
N LYS A 217 12.10 -29.31 1.18
CA LYS A 217 11.79 -30.34 2.17
C LYS A 217 12.66 -31.62 2.04
N GLY A 218 13.16 -31.88 0.86
CA GLY A 218 14.06 -33.00 0.61
C GLY A 218 15.51 -32.81 1.07
N LYS A 219 15.89 -31.60 1.50
CA LYS A 219 17.27 -31.30 1.94
C LYS A 219 17.45 -31.18 3.45
N THR A 220 16.37 -31.25 4.22
CA THR A 220 16.40 -31.11 5.69
C THR A 220 16.37 -32.47 6.42
N GLN A 221 16.45 -33.60 5.69
CA GLN A 221 16.61 -34.94 6.27
C GLN A 221 17.87 -35.60 5.69
N LYS A 222 19.02 -35.07 6.06
CA LYS A 222 20.31 -35.81 6.10
C LYS A 222 21.17 -35.20 7.17
#